data_e754b801f9480b0f13cc1475df9e7177
#
_entry.id   e754b801f9480b0f13cc1475df9e7177
#
_cell.length_a   1.000
_cell.length_b   1.000
_cell.length_c   1.000
_cell.angle_alpha   90.00
_cell.angle_beta   90.00
_cell.angle_gamma   90.00
#
_symmetry.space_group_name_H-M   'P 1'
#
loop_
_entity.id
_entity.type
_entity.pdbx_description
1 polymer ?
#
loop_
_entity_poly.entity_id
_entity_poly.type
_entity_poly.pdbx_seq_one_letter_code
_entity_poly.pdbx_strand_id
1 'polypeptide(L)'
;MQLFLLSNLYIIMQTTVSLGIDIGGTNIAFGIIDKSGNCLANGSLPTTAYNTPQDFVQDLYKTVKKELDNLDVQLVGIGVGAPNGNYFNGTIENAANLSWKGTIPMVELLTKQFGVPAFITNDAKAAAIGEMVYGGAKGMKDFVVITLGTGLGSGIVINGKLVYGHDGLAGEVGDRKSVV
;
A
#
# COMPACT_ATOMS: atom_id res chain seq x y z
N MET A 1 25.05 -49.28 22.51
CA MET A 1 23.73 -48.69 22.76
C MET A 1 23.86 -47.18 22.46
N GLN A 2 23.53 -46.80 21.19
CA GLN A 2 23.78 -45.47 20.65
C GLN A 2 22.51 -44.67 20.84
N LEU A 3 22.55 -43.65 21.71
CA LEU A 3 21.46 -42.70 21.88
C LEU A 3 21.39 -41.79 20.64
N PHE A 4 20.36 -41.97 19.86
CA PHE A 4 19.96 -40.97 18.85
C PHE A 4 19.30 -39.79 19.58
N LEU A 5 20.03 -38.70 19.76
CA LEU A 5 19.48 -37.40 20.11
C LEU A 5 18.76 -36.85 18.85
N LEU A 6 17.46 -37.07 18.78
CA LEU A 6 16.59 -36.32 17.89
C LEU A 6 16.52 -34.89 18.39
N SER A 7 17.35 -34.00 17.84
CA SER A 7 17.18 -32.56 17.99
C SER A 7 15.87 -32.20 17.28
N ASN A 8 14.82 -31.95 18.08
CA ASN A 8 13.58 -31.35 17.60
C ASN A 8 13.92 -29.94 17.09
N LEU A 9 14.15 -29.82 15.80
CA LEU A 9 14.25 -28.55 15.11
C LEU A 9 12.80 -27.99 15.02
N TYR A 10 12.37 -27.28 16.05
CA TYR A 10 11.18 -26.45 15.98
C TYR A 10 11.48 -25.33 14.98
N ILE A 11 11.05 -25.48 13.75
CA ILE A 11 10.96 -24.35 12.81
C ILE A 11 9.85 -23.47 13.36
N ILE A 12 10.23 -22.44 14.10
CA ILE A 12 9.30 -21.38 14.46
C ILE A 12 9.00 -20.66 13.15
N MET A 13 7.86 -20.97 12.55
CA MET A 13 7.38 -20.22 11.39
C MET A 13 6.94 -18.84 11.89
N GLN A 14 7.81 -17.86 11.71
CA GLN A 14 7.50 -16.47 12.03
C GLN A 14 6.27 -16.01 11.23
N THR A 15 5.33 -15.34 11.88
CA THR A 15 4.14 -14.82 11.23
C THR A 15 4.54 -13.79 10.18
N THR A 16 4.09 -13.99 8.94
CA THR A 16 4.35 -13.06 7.86
C THR A 16 3.28 -11.97 7.80
N VAL A 17 3.71 -10.74 7.53
CA VAL A 17 2.85 -9.55 7.44
C VAL A 17 3.18 -8.72 6.21
N SER A 18 2.22 -7.90 5.79
CA SER A 18 2.39 -6.88 4.77
C SER A 18 2.23 -5.49 5.40
N LEU A 19 2.94 -4.51 4.86
CA LEU A 19 2.78 -3.10 5.21
C LEU A 19 1.86 -2.44 4.18
N GLY A 20 0.72 -1.91 4.62
CA GLY A 20 -0.13 -1.02 3.83
C GLY A 20 0.23 0.43 4.12
N ILE A 21 0.33 1.25 3.09
CA ILE A 21 0.61 2.69 3.20
C ILE A 21 -0.43 3.46 2.38
N ASP A 22 -1.06 4.44 2.99
CA ASP A 22 -1.97 5.39 2.32
C ASP A 22 -1.34 6.79 2.37
N ILE A 23 -0.89 7.28 1.22
CA ILE A 23 -0.22 8.58 1.09
C ILE A 23 -1.25 9.65 0.77
N GLY A 24 -1.64 10.42 1.76
CA GLY A 24 -2.51 11.59 1.59
C GLY A 24 -1.74 12.91 1.56
N GLY A 25 -2.41 13.98 1.14
CA GLY A 25 -1.80 15.32 1.07
C GLY A 25 -1.43 15.92 2.43
N THR A 26 -2.13 15.53 3.49
CA THR A 26 -1.92 16.04 4.86
C THR A 26 -1.25 15.01 5.75
N ASN A 27 -1.70 13.77 5.68
CA ASN A 27 -1.21 12.66 6.50
C ASN A 27 -0.94 11.44 5.62
N ILE A 28 0.04 10.67 6.05
CA ILE A 28 0.34 9.34 5.53
C ILE A 28 -0.01 8.34 6.61
N ALA A 29 -0.97 7.47 6.35
CA ALA A 29 -1.33 6.39 7.25
C ALA A 29 -0.59 5.11 6.86
N PHE A 30 -0.29 4.27 7.85
CA PHE A 30 0.23 2.93 7.60
C PHE A 30 -0.40 1.90 8.52
N GLY A 31 -0.41 0.64 8.08
CA GLY A 31 -0.87 -0.50 8.86
C GLY A 31 -0.04 -1.75 8.57
N ILE A 32 0.28 -2.51 9.61
CA ILE A 32 0.91 -3.84 9.53
C ILE A 32 -0.21 -4.86 9.59
N ILE A 33 -0.37 -5.64 8.52
CA ILE A 33 -1.54 -6.48 8.27
C ILE A 33 -1.10 -7.92 8.09
N ASP A 34 -1.75 -8.85 8.80
CA ASP A 34 -1.56 -10.27 8.60
C ASP A 34 -2.31 -10.78 7.36
N LYS A 35 -2.05 -12.02 6.96
CA LYS A 35 -2.72 -12.65 5.80
C LYS A 35 -4.23 -12.85 5.95
N SER A 36 -4.76 -12.70 7.15
CA SER A 36 -6.20 -12.78 7.43
C SER A 36 -6.89 -11.43 7.34
N GLY A 37 -6.12 -10.33 7.17
CA GLY A 37 -6.62 -8.96 7.11
C GLY A 37 -6.69 -8.27 8.47
N ASN A 38 -6.16 -8.87 9.53
CA ASN A 38 -6.10 -8.23 10.84
C ASN A 38 -4.99 -7.18 10.84
N CYS A 39 -5.34 -5.96 11.27
CA CYS A 39 -4.37 -4.90 11.50
C CYS A 39 -3.72 -5.09 12.86
N LEU A 40 -2.44 -5.48 12.88
CA LEU A 40 -1.68 -5.78 14.10
C LEU A 40 -1.09 -4.52 14.72
N ALA A 41 -0.70 -3.55 13.91
CA ALA A 41 -0.26 -2.22 14.33
C ALA A 41 -0.59 -1.21 13.22
N ASN A 42 -0.78 0.04 13.60
CA ASN A 42 -1.00 1.14 12.68
C ASN A 42 -0.44 2.44 13.23
N GLY A 43 -0.30 3.42 12.36
CA GLY A 43 0.14 4.75 12.73
C GLY A 43 -0.03 5.74 11.59
N SER A 44 0.34 6.98 11.85
CA SER A 44 0.33 8.03 10.84
C SER A 44 1.50 8.99 11.01
N LEU A 45 1.92 9.56 9.89
CA LEU A 45 2.99 10.56 9.80
C LEU A 45 2.44 11.78 9.05
N PRO A 46 2.75 13.01 9.47
CA PRO A 46 2.29 14.19 8.74
C PRO A 46 3.08 14.34 7.43
N THR A 47 2.39 14.35 6.30
CA THR A 47 3.02 14.49 4.97
C THR A 47 3.85 15.75 4.85
N THR A 48 3.39 16.85 5.48
CA THR A 48 4.04 18.14 5.45
C THR A 48 5.34 18.25 6.25
N ALA A 49 5.65 17.22 7.06
CA ALA A 49 6.91 17.19 7.83
C ALA A 49 8.13 16.85 6.96
N TYR A 50 7.91 16.36 5.73
CA TYR A 50 8.98 15.84 4.89
C TYR A 50 9.17 16.71 3.64
N ASN A 51 10.34 17.28 3.49
CA ASN A 51 10.71 18.03 2.29
C ASN A 51 10.99 17.12 1.08
N THR A 52 11.44 15.90 1.34
CA THR A 52 11.76 14.91 0.29
C THR A 52 11.07 13.58 0.56
N PRO A 53 10.76 12.80 -0.51
CA PRO A 53 10.27 11.44 -0.36
C PRO A 53 11.25 10.52 0.36
N GLN A 54 12.55 10.79 0.24
CA GLN A 54 13.62 10.02 0.89
C GLN A 54 13.57 10.17 2.41
N ASP A 55 13.40 11.41 2.91
CA ASP A 55 13.27 11.68 4.35
C ASP A 55 12.05 10.96 4.92
N PHE A 56 10.92 11.02 4.20
CA PHE A 56 9.71 10.29 4.57
C PHE A 56 9.95 8.79 4.67
N VAL A 57 10.51 8.16 3.62
CA VAL A 57 10.74 6.72 3.58
C VAL A 57 11.69 6.26 4.70
N GLN A 58 12.70 7.09 5.01
CA GLN A 58 13.64 6.78 6.09
C GLN A 58 12.95 6.81 7.47
N ASP A 59 12.09 7.78 7.72
CA ASP A 59 11.38 7.93 9.00
C ASP A 59 10.28 6.89 9.16
N LEU A 60 9.54 6.62 8.09
CA LEU A 60 8.59 5.51 8.02
C LEU A 60 9.27 4.18 8.37
N TYR A 61 10.45 3.91 7.79
CA TYR A 61 11.19 2.69 8.08
C TYR A 61 11.53 2.56 9.56
N LYS A 62 12.03 3.62 10.20
CA LYS A 62 12.35 3.60 11.64
C LYS A 62 11.12 3.29 12.49
N THR A 63 9.99 3.92 12.14
CA THR A 63 8.72 3.74 12.85
C THR A 63 8.19 2.32 12.69
N VAL A 64 8.12 1.83 11.46
CA VAL A 64 7.61 0.49 11.13
C VAL A 64 8.53 -0.60 11.69
N LYS A 65 9.85 -0.42 11.59
CA LYS A 65 10.83 -1.39 12.11
C LYS A 65 10.63 -1.63 13.61
N LYS A 66 10.40 -0.58 14.39
CA LYS A 66 10.10 -0.69 15.81
C LYS A 66 8.86 -1.55 16.07
N GLU A 67 7.79 -1.34 15.29
CA GLU A 67 6.55 -2.13 15.44
C GLU A 67 6.76 -3.59 15.01
N LEU A 68 7.50 -3.85 13.92
CA LEU A 68 7.81 -5.21 13.48
C LEU A 68 8.63 -5.98 14.55
N ASP A 69 9.61 -5.31 15.17
CA ASP A 69 10.42 -5.92 16.23
C ASP A 69 9.58 -6.22 17.49
N ASN A 70 8.64 -5.32 17.85
CA ASN A 70 7.74 -5.53 18.99
C ASN A 70 6.77 -6.70 18.75
N LEU A 71 6.34 -6.91 17.51
CA LEU A 71 5.38 -7.96 17.14
C LEU A 71 6.03 -9.32 16.85
N ASP A 72 7.36 -9.37 16.72
CA ASP A 72 8.12 -10.56 16.30
C ASP A 72 7.58 -11.19 15.01
N VAL A 73 7.39 -10.36 13.99
CA VAL A 73 6.82 -10.76 12.68
C VAL A 73 7.76 -10.45 11.53
N GLN A 74 7.59 -11.15 10.42
CA GLN A 74 8.38 -10.94 9.20
C GLN A 74 7.59 -10.15 8.15
N LEU A 75 8.09 -8.98 7.77
CA LEU A 75 7.56 -8.22 6.64
C LEU A 75 7.91 -8.93 5.33
N VAL A 76 6.91 -9.17 4.47
CA VAL A 76 7.10 -9.85 3.17
C VAL A 76 6.75 -8.99 1.97
N GLY A 77 6.11 -7.84 2.16
CA GLY A 77 5.75 -6.94 1.06
C GLY A 77 5.09 -5.65 1.52
N ILE A 78 5.05 -4.67 0.62
CA ILE A 78 4.49 -3.34 0.85
C ILE A 78 3.48 -3.01 -0.24
N GLY A 79 2.29 -2.55 0.15
CA GLY A 79 1.28 -2.01 -0.74
C GLY A 79 1.04 -0.53 -0.47
N VAL A 80 1.03 0.30 -1.51
CA VAL A 80 0.86 1.74 -1.40
C VAL A 80 -0.36 2.20 -2.19
N GLY A 81 -1.27 2.93 -1.53
CA GLY A 81 -2.26 3.79 -2.14
C GLY A 81 -1.75 5.23 -2.15
N ALA A 82 -1.78 5.90 -3.29
CA ALA A 82 -1.32 7.27 -3.39
C ALA A 82 -2.06 8.05 -4.49
N PRO A 83 -2.24 9.38 -4.35
CA PRO A 83 -2.73 10.21 -5.45
C PRO A 83 -1.79 10.07 -6.66
N ASN A 84 -2.35 9.88 -7.83
CA ASN A 84 -1.59 9.65 -9.08
C ASN A 84 -0.54 8.53 -8.98
N GLY A 85 -0.79 7.52 -8.14
CA GLY A 85 0.04 6.32 -8.05
C GLY A 85 -0.06 5.50 -9.33
N ASN A 86 1.07 5.37 -10.06
CA ASN A 86 1.16 4.61 -11.30
C ASN A 86 1.66 3.20 -11.02
N TYR A 87 0.78 2.22 -11.24
CA TYR A 87 1.09 0.80 -11.01
C TYR A 87 2.19 0.27 -11.93
N PHE A 88 2.22 0.72 -13.19
CA PHE A 88 3.15 0.19 -14.20
C PHE A 88 4.59 0.67 -13.98
N ASN A 89 4.74 1.93 -13.55
CA ASN A 89 6.05 2.56 -13.38
C ASN A 89 6.56 2.51 -11.93
N GLY A 90 5.68 2.19 -10.96
CA GLY A 90 6.04 2.20 -9.54
C GLY A 90 6.23 3.61 -8.96
N THR A 91 5.58 4.61 -9.55
CA THR A 91 5.82 6.04 -9.28
C THR A 91 4.58 6.75 -8.76
N ILE A 92 4.79 7.92 -8.14
CA ILE A 92 3.75 8.95 -7.96
C ILE A 92 4.04 10.05 -8.98
N GLU A 93 3.05 10.40 -9.80
CA GLU A 93 3.25 11.28 -10.95
C GLU A 93 2.50 12.61 -10.78
N ASN A 94 3.24 13.71 -10.55
CA ASN A 94 2.71 15.06 -10.48
C ASN A 94 1.48 15.23 -9.58
N ALA A 95 1.45 14.58 -8.41
CA ALA A 95 0.35 14.69 -7.47
C ALA A 95 0.21 16.13 -6.94
N ALA A 96 -0.89 16.79 -7.28
CA ALA A 96 -1.11 18.22 -6.98
C ALA A 96 -1.18 18.50 -5.46
N ASN A 97 -1.67 17.55 -4.71
CA ASN A 97 -1.87 17.63 -3.26
C ASN A 97 -0.67 17.18 -2.42
N LEU A 98 0.44 16.78 -3.04
CA LEU A 98 1.70 16.50 -2.36
C LEU A 98 2.69 17.66 -2.51
N SER A 99 3.51 17.89 -1.48
CA SER A 99 4.61 18.87 -1.53
C SER A 99 5.72 18.44 -2.49
N TRP A 100 5.88 17.13 -2.66
CA TRP A 100 6.87 16.54 -3.56
C TRP A 100 6.43 16.68 -5.01
N LYS A 101 7.28 17.25 -5.86
CA LYS A 101 6.96 17.56 -7.25
C LYS A 101 7.65 16.61 -8.24
N GLY A 102 7.05 16.47 -9.42
CA GLY A 102 7.56 15.62 -10.49
C GLY A 102 7.20 14.15 -10.32
N THR A 103 8.02 13.30 -10.88
CA THR A 103 7.87 11.84 -10.83
C THR A 103 8.71 11.26 -9.70
N ILE A 104 8.06 10.61 -8.74
CA ILE A 104 8.68 10.08 -7.53
C ILE A 104 8.76 8.55 -7.65
N PRO A 105 9.93 7.93 -7.67
CA PRO A 105 10.10 6.48 -7.79
C PRO A 105 9.82 5.79 -6.44
N MET A 106 8.58 5.85 -5.97
CA MET A 106 8.20 5.44 -4.61
C MET A 106 8.45 3.96 -4.36
N VAL A 107 8.15 3.08 -5.31
CA VAL A 107 8.40 1.64 -5.21
C VAL A 107 9.88 1.34 -5.04
N GLU A 108 10.74 2.00 -5.83
CA GLU A 108 12.19 1.84 -5.72
C GLU A 108 12.71 2.27 -4.35
N LEU A 109 12.28 3.43 -3.86
CA LEU A 109 12.66 3.96 -2.55
C LEU A 109 12.28 3.01 -1.42
N LEU A 110 11.03 2.51 -1.43
CA LEU A 110 10.54 1.59 -0.42
C LEU A 110 11.24 0.23 -0.49
N THR A 111 11.36 -0.35 -1.69
CA THR A 111 12.03 -1.63 -1.88
C THR A 111 13.48 -1.58 -1.42
N LYS A 112 14.20 -0.50 -1.76
CA LYS A 112 15.59 -0.30 -1.32
C LYS A 112 15.71 -0.18 0.19
N GLN A 113 14.79 0.55 0.83
CA GLN A 113 14.85 0.82 2.27
C GLN A 113 14.44 -0.39 3.11
N PHE A 114 13.38 -1.11 2.69
CA PHE A 114 12.81 -2.21 3.48
C PHE A 114 13.34 -3.59 3.08
N GLY A 115 13.96 -3.74 1.91
CA GLY A 115 14.47 -5.01 1.43
C GLY A 115 13.41 -6.02 1.01
N VAL A 116 12.15 -5.59 0.81
CA VAL A 116 11.02 -6.42 0.37
C VAL A 116 10.33 -5.80 -0.86
N PRO A 117 9.60 -6.59 -1.66
CA PRO A 117 8.85 -6.06 -2.79
C PRO A 117 7.83 -5.01 -2.37
N ALA A 118 7.71 -3.93 -3.14
CA ALA A 118 6.68 -2.91 -2.97
C ALA A 118 5.85 -2.75 -4.26
N PHE A 119 4.59 -2.36 -4.10
CA PHE A 119 3.66 -2.08 -5.19
C PHE A 119 2.90 -0.80 -4.87
N ILE A 120 2.54 -0.05 -5.90
CA ILE A 120 1.78 1.19 -5.77
C ILE A 120 0.60 1.21 -6.72
N THR A 121 -0.46 1.86 -6.30
CA THR A 121 -1.61 2.20 -7.16
C THR A 121 -2.26 3.51 -6.68
N ASN A 122 -3.24 3.99 -7.43
CA ASN A 122 -4.09 5.09 -6.97
C ASN A 122 -4.89 4.67 -5.71
N ASP A 123 -5.17 5.62 -4.82
CA ASP A 123 -5.85 5.43 -3.53
C ASP A 123 -7.23 4.77 -3.67
N ALA A 124 -8.07 5.21 -4.61
CA ALA A 124 -9.38 4.59 -4.85
C ALA A 124 -9.27 3.16 -5.42
N LYS A 125 -8.23 2.89 -6.22
CA LYS A 125 -7.93 1.55 -6.71
C LYS A 125 -7.44 0.64 -5.59
N ALA A 126 -6.62 1.17 -4.68
CA ALA A 126 -6.21 0.44 -3.47
C ALA A 126 -7.41 0.07 -2.59
N ALA A 127 -8.36 1.01 -2.40
CA ALA A 127 -9.62 0.75 -1.69
C ALA A 127 -10.43 -0.38 -2.36
N ALA A 128 -10.52 -0.39 -3.69
CA ALA A 128 -11.23 -1.46 -4.42
C ALA A 128 -10.59 -2.84 -4.22
N ILE A 129 -9.25 -2.91 -4.16
CA ILE A 129 -8.54 -4.15 -3.82
C ILE A 129 -8.87 -4.58 -2.38
N GLY A 130 -8.87 -3.63 -1.44
CA GLY A 130 -9.22 -3.89 -0.05
C GLY A 130 -10.63 -4.48 0.09
N GLU A 131 -11.62 -3.89 -0.57
CA GLU A 131 -13.00 -4.36 -0.61
C GLU A 131 -13.12 -5.76 -1.25
N MET A 132 -12.36 -6.02 -2.30
CA MET A 132 -12.33 -7.32 -2.97
C MET A 132 -11.78 -8.44 -2.09
N VAL A 133 -10.74 -8.15 -1.32
CA VAL A 133 -10.03 -9.19 -0.55
C VAL A 133 -10.63 -9.39 0.84
N TYR A 134 -10.97 -8.29 1.52
CA TYR A 134 -11.37 -8.32 2.92
C TYR A 134 -12.73 -7.68 3.21
N GLY A 135 -13.26 -6.87 2.29
CA GLY A 135 -14.44 -6.05 2.50
C GLY A 135 -15.73 -6.62 1.91
N GLY A 136 -16.67 -5.72 1.62
CA GLY A 136 -18.02 -6.03 1.16
C GLY A 136 -18.10 -6.65 -0.23
N ALA A 137 -17.05 -6.52 -1.06
CA ALA A 137 -16.97 -7.11 -2.38
C ALA A 137 -16.29 -8.49 -2.41
N LYS A 138 -16.01 -9.09 -1.24
CA LYS A 138 -15.38 -10.41 -1.16
C LYS A 138 -16.21 -11.47 -1.88
N GLY A 139 -15.58 -12.14 -2.85
CA GLY A 139 -16.23 -13.15 -3.69
C GLY A 139 -16.94 -12.60 -4.93
N MET A 140 -17.09 -11.28 -5.06
CA MET A 140 -17.60 -10.64 -6.27
C MET A 140 -16.51 -10.61 -7.35
N LYS A 141 -16.92 -10.79 -8.61
CA LYS A 141 -16.00 -10.73 -9.76
C LYS A 141 -16.10 -9.41 -10.53
N ASP A 142 -17.24 -8.78 -10.47
CA ASP A 142 -17.54 -7.56 -11.23
C ASP A 142 -18.22 -6.55 -10.32
N PHE A 143 -17.54 -5.44 -10.05
CA PHE A 143 -18.04 -4.37 -9.18
C PHE A 143 -17.24 -3.07 -9.39
N VAL A 144 -17.79 -1.99 -8.86
CA VAL A 144 -17.13 -0.68 -8.79
C VAL A 144 -17.15 -0.21 -7.34
N VAL A 145 -16.02 0.25 -6.86
CA VAL A 145 -15.92 1.01 -5.61
C VAL A 145 -15.84 2.49 -5.96
N ILE A 146 -16.63 3.30 -5.27
CA ILE A 146 -16.58 4.76 -5.39
C ILE A 146 -16.15 5.32 -4.05
N THR A 147 -15.11 6.14 -4.05
CA THR A 147 -14.63 6.87 -2.88
C THR A 147 -15.07 8.32 -2.97
N LEU A 148 -15.71 8.80 -1.90
CA LEU A 148 -16.19 10.18 -1.76
C LEU A 148 -15.38 10.86 -0.66
N GLY A 149 -14.52 11.80 -1.05
CA GLY A 149 -13.68 12.57 -0.13
C GLY A 149 -13.49 13.99 -0.65
N THR A 150 -12.27 14.50 -0.65
CA THR A 150 -11.93 15.79 -1.28
C THR A 150 -12.26 15.77 -2.78
N GLY A 151 -12.20 14.61 -3.40
CA GLY A 151 -12.58 14.34 -4.78
C GLY A 151 -13.42 13.07 -4.89
N LEU A 152 -13.80 12.74 -6.14
CA LEU A 152 -14.46 11.50 -6.51
C LEU A 152 -13.42 10.55 -7.10
N GLY A 153 -13.15 9.44 -6.42
CA GLY A 153 -12.30 8.37 -6.94
C GLY A 153 -13.10 7.11 -7.26
N SER A 154 -12.58 6.25 -8.10
CA SER A 154 -13.16 4.92 -8.30
C SER A 154 -12.12 3.84 -8.61
N GLY A 155 -12.49 2.59 -8.25
CA GLY A 155 -11.79 1.39 -8.67
C GLY A 155 -12.78 0.43 -9.33
N ILE A 156 -12.48 -0.02 -10.54
CA ILE A 156 -13.31 -0.91 -11.34
C ILE A 156 -12.68 -2.31 -11.33
N VAL A 157 -13.45 -3.31 -10.96
CA VAL A 157 -13.03 -4.72 -10.99
C VAL A 157 -13.90 -5.48 -11.98
N ILE A 158 -13.26 -6.22 -12.89
CA ILE A 158 -13.92 -7.06 -13.89
C ILE A 158 -13.23 -8.43 -13.90
N ASN A 159 -14.02 -9.51 -13.86
CA ASN A 159 -13.53 -10.88 -13.78
C ASN A 159 -12.55 -11.10 -12.60
N GLY A 160 -12.77 -10.43 -11.47
CA GLY A 160 -11.92 -10.50 -10.27
C GLY A 160 -10.55 -9.83 -10.43
N LYS A 161 -10.40 -8.93 -11.41
CA LYS A 161 -9.18 -8.18 -11.67
C LYS A 161 -9.46 -6.69 -11.70
N LEU A 162 -8.63 -5.91 -11.03
CA LEU A 162 -8.69 -4.47 -11.09
C LEU A 162 -8.33 -3.98 -12.51
N VAL A 163 -9.13 -3.07 -13.04
CA VAL A 163 -8.94 -2.48 -14.36
C VAL A 163 -8.05 -1.26 -14.24
N TYR A 164 -6.86 -1.32 -14.82
CA TYR A 164 -5.92 -0.19 -14.86
C TYR A 164 -6.07 0.66 -16.11
N GLY A 165 -6.54 0.07 -17.24
CA GLY A 165 -6.50 0.72 -18.56
C GLY A 165 -5.09 0.70 -19.16
N HIS A 166 -4.93 1.44 -20.28
CA HIS A 166 -3.67 1.47 -21.02
C HIS A 166 -2.55 2.16 -20.25
N ASP A 167 -2.86 3.25 -19.57
CA ASP A 167 -1.94 4.17 -18.88
C ASP A 167 -2.12 4.24 -17.36
N GLY A 168 -2.96 3.35 -16.80
CA GLY A 168 -3.25 3.33 -15.37
C GLY A 168 -4.41 4.22 -14.95
N LEU A 169 -5.06 4.94 -15.86
CA LEU A 169 -6.09 5.95 -15.56
C LEU A 169 -7.53 5.45 -15.64
N ALA A 170 -7.78 4.16 -15.91
CA ALA A 170 -9.14 3.64 -15.88
C ALA A 170 -9.78 3.88 -14.50
N GLY A 171 -11.03 4.36 -14.52
CA GLY A 171 -11.76 4.65 -13.29
C GLY A 171 -11.59 6.08 -12.74
N GLU A 172 -10.88 6.99 -13.43
CA GLU A 172 -10.77 8.40 -13.04
C GLU A 172 -12.08 9.17 -13.40
N VAL A 173 -13.21 8.72 -12.83
CA VAL A 173 -14.55 9.24 -13.15
C VAL A 173 -14.81 10.64 -12.60
N GLY A 174 -14.01 11.10 -11.64
CA GLY A 174 -14.10 12.43 -11.02
C GLY A 174 -13.30 13.52 -11.74
N ASP A 175 -12.43 13.18 -12.69
CA ASP A 175 -11.56 14.14 -13.40
C ASP A 175 -12.22 14.78 -14.63
N ARG A 176 -13.54 14.76 -14.71
CA ARG A 176 -14.22 15.43 -15.80
C ARG A 176 -14.23 16.93 -15.59
N LYS A 177 -13.33 17.66 -16.24
CA LYS A 177 -13.54 19.08 -16.55
C LYS A 177 -14.79 19.16 -17.45
N SER A 178 -15.88 19.65 -16.90
CA SER A 178 -17.02 20.06 -17.72
C SER A 178 -16.55 21.19 -18.63
N VAL A 179 -16.29 20.87 -19.89
CA VAL A 179 -16.20 21.90 -20.93
C VAL A 179 -17.64 22.31 -21.21
N VAL A 180 -18.05 23.42 -20.63
CA VAL A 180 -19.25 24.17 -21.02
C VAL A 180 -18.81 25.29 -21.95
#